data_25cf951270172ed53099619494fbe8a4
#
_entry.id   25cf951270172ed53099619494fbe8a4
#
_cell.length_a   1.000
_cell.length_b   1.000
_cell.length_c   1.000
_cell.angle_alpha   90.00
_cell.angle_beta   90.00
_cell.angle_gamma   90.00
#
_symmetry.space_group_name_H-M   'P 1'
#
loop_
_entity.id
_entity.type
_entity.pdbx_description
1 polymer ?
#
loop_
_entity_poly.entity_id
_entity_poly.type
_entity_poly.pdbx_seq_one_letter_code
_entity_poly.pdbx_strand_id
1 'polypeptide(L)'
;YFDEMHFAYLEDIDVGYRAKIYGYDNVFCPEAVVYHVGSGTSGSKYNSFKVKLAARNNVYLNYKNMRTWQLLLNSPCLLAGTFVKFLFFKKMGFGKDYVSGFLEGIRTLKDCKRVPSFKGRLQREIGIQLELIAGTAVYIYEFSRRQAAKFGAKA
;
A
#
# COMPACT_ATOMS: atom_id res chain seq x y z
N TYR A 1 -10.45 2.04 14.57
CA TYR A 1 -9.15 1.93 15.28
C TYR A 1 -8.10 1.36 14.34
N PHE A 2 -6.81 1.65 14.62
CA PHE A 2 -5.67 1.02 13.94
C PHE A 2 -5.66 -0.49 14.23
N ASP A 3 -5.19 -1.27 13.25
CA ASP A 3 -5.01 -2.71 13.44
C ASP A 3 -3.61 -2.97 14.00
N GLU A 4 -3.56 -3.56 15.20
CA GLU A 4 -2.31 -3.85 15.91
C GLU A 4 -1.35 -4.75 15.12
N MET A 5 -1.88 -5.58 14.21
CA MET A 5 -1.05 -6.41 13.34
C MET A 5 -0.15 -5.59 12.40
N HIS A 6 -0.57 -4.39 12.01
CA HIS A 6 0.29 -3.50 11.22
C HIS A 6 1.46 -2.96 12.06
N PHE A 7 1.25 -2.72 13.35
CA PHE A 7 2.18 -2.10 14.28
C PHE A 7 2.62 -0.70 13.82
N ALA A 8 3.29 -0.59 12.67
CA ALA A 8 3.70 0.66 12.02
C ALA A 8 3.85 0.43 10.52
N TYR A 9 3.66 1.48 9.71
CA TYR A 9 3.63 1.51 8.24
C TYR A 9 2.39 0.85 7.61
N LEU A 10 1.72 1.61 6.77
CA LEU A 10 0.48 1.29 6.06
C LEU A 10 -0.77 1.14 6.97
N GLU A 11 -0.67 1.42 8.26
CA GLU A 11 -1.80 1.44 9.20
C GLU A 11 -2.80 2.55 8.84
N ASP A 12 -2.30 3.69 8.39
CA ASP A 12 -3.09 4.84 7.92
C ASP A 12 -3.86 4.49 6.64
N ILE A 13 -3.20 3.84 5.69
CA ILE A 13 -3.81 3.37 4.45
C ILE A 13 -4.86 2.29 4.75
N ASP A 14 -4.58 1.38 5.69
CA ASP A 14 -5.55 0.37 6.12
C ASP A 14 -6.82 1.00 6.71
N VAL A 15 -6.67 2.01 7.57
CA VAL A 15 -7.83 2.74 8.13
C VAL A 15 -8.62 3.44 7.04
N GLY A 16 -7.95 4.14 6.12
CA GLY A 16 -8.59 4.83 5.00
C GLY A 16 -9.33 3.87 4.07
N TYR A 17 -8.75 2.71 3.77
CA TYR A 17 -9.38 1.69 2.94
C TYR A 17 -10.63 1.11 3.64
N ARG A 18 -10.53 0.76 4.92
CA ARG A 18 -11.68 0.28 5.70
C ARG A 18 -12.78 1.33 5.80
N ALA A 19 -12.43 2.60 6.01
CA ALA A 19 -13.40 3.69 6.01
C ALA A 19 -14.22 3.68 4.72
N LYS A 20 -13.59 3.60 3.55
CA LYS A 20 -14.29 3.49 2.27
C LYS A 20 -15.17 2.24 2.16
N ILE A 21 -14.69 1.08 2.62
CA ILE A 21 -15.51 -0.15 2.63
C ILE A 21 -16.78 0.06 3.45
N TYR A 22 -16.72 0.78 4.58
CA TYR A 22 -17.86 1.08 5.42
C TYR A 22 -18.67 2.31 4.95
N GLY A 23 -18.25 2.99 3.87
CA GLY A 23 -18.97 4.07 3.20
C GLY A 23 -18.68 5.45 3.75
N TYR A 24 -17.54 5.62 4.36
CA TYR A 24 -17.02 6.93 4.72
C TYR A 24 -16.08 7.43 3.62
N ASP A 25 -16.03 8.73 3.45
CA ASP A 25 -15.09 9.38 2.54
C ASP A 25 -13.81 9.77 3.28
N ASN A 26 -12.69 9.64 2.58
CA ASN A 26 -11.42 10.21 3.04
C ASN A 26 -11.31 11.62 2.48
N VAL A 27 -11.28 12.62 3.35
CA VAL A 27 -11.25 14.03 2.96
C VAL A 27 -9.91 14.63 3.35
N PHE A 28 -9.31 15.38 2.42
CA PHE A 28 -8.16 16.21 2.70
C PHE A 28 -8.63 17.53 3.34
N CYS A 29 -8.06 17.87 4.51
CA CYS A 29 -8.34 19.12 5.20
C CYS A 29 -7.06 19.98 5.20
N PRO A 30 -6.99 21.04 4.38
CA PRO A 30 -5.78 21.87 4.25
C PRO A 30 -5.41 22.59 5.55
N GLU A 31 -6.40 22.86 6.40
CA GLU A 31 -6.22 23.57 7.68
C GLU A 31 -5.66 22.66 8.79
N ALA A 32 -5.75 21.34 8.61
CA ALA A 32 -5.22 20.36 9.54
C ALA A 32 -3.71 20.18 9.33
N VAL A 33 -2.92 21.06 9.93
CA VAL A 33 -1.46 21.04 9.80
C VAL A 33 -0.82 20.22 10.92
N VAL A 34 0.02 19.25 10.53
CA VAL A 34 0.78 18.42 11.47
C VAL A 34 2.27 18.52 11.14
N TYR A 35 3.07 18.80 12.16
CA TYR A 35 4.53 18.75 12.05
C TYR A 35 5.04 17.34 12.30
N HIS A 36 5.55 16.70 11.26
CA HIS A 36 6.05 15.34 11.32
C HIS A 36 7.58 15.30 11.35
N VAL A 37 8.15 14.79 12.44
CA VAL A 37 9.60 14.55 12.54
C VAL A 37 9.93 13.25 11.81
N GLY A 38 10.28 13.37 10.55
CA GLY A 38 10.60 12.22 9.69
C GLY A 38 11.75 11.40 10.25
N SER A 39 11.52 10.09 10.43
CA SER A 39 12.52 9.15 10.95
C SER A 39 12.98 9.39 12.40
N GLY A 40 12.27 10.19 13.20
CA GLY A 40 12.66 10.50 14.58
C GLY A 40 12.85 9.26 15.46
N THR A 41 12.00 8.24 15.31
CA THR A 41 12.07 7.00 16.09
C THR A 41 13.00 5.95 15.48
N SER A 42 13.26 5.99 14.19
CA SER A 42 13.92 4.88 13.44
C SER A 42 15.21 5.30 12.71
N GLY A 43 15.68 6.52 12.93
CA GLY A 43 16.97 7.04 12.54
C GLY A 43 17.14 7.36 11.06
N SER A 44 16.98 6.42 10.15
CA SER A 44 17.20 6.59 8.71
C SER A 44 15.92 6.51 7.89
N LYS A 45 15.93 7.09 6.68
CA LYS A 45 14.81 7.02 5.74
C LYS A 45 14.45 5.56 5.40
N TYR A 46 15.47 4.72 5.18
CA TYR A 46 15.32 3.27 4.96
C TYR A 46 16.28 2.51 5.88
N ASN A 47 15.80 1.42 6.44
CA ASN A 47 16.58 0.44 7.19
C ASN A 47 15.88 -0.93 7.13
N SER A 48 16.54 -2.00 7.54
CA SER A 48 16.03 -3.38 7.52
C SER A 48 14.65 -3.51 8.20
N PHE A 49 14.48 -2.89 9.36
CA PHE A 49 13.21 -2.93 10.10
C PHE A 49 12.06 -2.33 9.30
N LYS A 50 12.23 -1.12 8.77
CA LYS A 50 11.20 -0.42 7.98
C LYS A 50 10.83 -1.19 6.72
N VAL A 51 11.84 -1.66 5.98
CA VAL A 51 11.64 -2.36 4.71
C VAL A 51 10.93 -3.69 4.94
N LYS A 52 11.36 -4.46 5.93
CA LYS A 52 10.74 -5.74 6.29
C LYS A 52 9.28 -5.54 6.71
N LEU A 53 9.03 -4.58 7.59
CA LEU A 53 7.70 -4.32 8.13
C LEU A 53 6.74 -3.79 7.05
N ALA A 54 7.18 -2.85 6.20
CA ALA A 54 6.37 -2.34 5.10
C ALA A 54 6.05 -3.42 4.04
N ALA A 55 7.00 -4.33 3.76
CA ALA A 55 6.76 -5.45 2.86
C ALA A 55 5.71 -6.43 3.41
N ARG A 56 5.81 -6.79 4.70
CA ARG A 56 4.83 -7.60 5.42
C ARG A 56 3.45 -6.96 5.42
N ASN A 57 3.37 -5.73 5.83
CA ASN A 57 2.11 -5.01 5.98
C ASN A 57 1.42 -4.75 4.63
N ASN A 58 2.16 -4.66 3.53
CA ASN A 58 1.57 -4.58 2.20
C ASN A 58 0.78 -5.86 1.85
N VAL A 59 1.26 -7.02 2.28
CA VAL A 59 0.54 -8.29 2.12
C VAL A 59 -0.74 -8.28 2.96
N TYR A 60 -0.65 -7.85 4.22
CA TYR A 60 -1.80 -7.74 5.13
C TYR A 60 -2.86 -6.77 4.61
N LEU A 61 -2.45 -5.58 4.18
CA LEU A 61 -3.34 -4.54 3.63
C LEU A 61 -4.22 -5.09 2.51
N ASN A 62 -3.59 -5.76 1.53
CA ASN A 62 -4.30 -6.30 0.38
C ASN A 62 -5.22 -7.45 0.79
N TYR A 63 -4.71 -8.43 1.54
CA TYR A 63 -5.49 -9.60 1.97
C TYR A 63 -6.68 -9.24 2.83
N LYS A 64 -6.51 -8.34 3.76
CA LYS A 64 -7.51 -7.93 4.73
C LYS A 64 -8.67 -7.17 4.09
N ASN A 65 -8.37 -6.25 3.19
CA ASN A 65 -9.32 -5.30 2.67
C ASN A 65 -9.94 -5.72 1.35
N MET A 66 -9.18 -6.37 0.46
CA MET A 66 -9.65 -6.82 -0.84
C MET A 66 -10.35 -8.18 -0.74
N ARG A 67 -11.47 -8.35 -1.42
CA ARG A 67 -12.06 -9.68 -1.64
C ARG A 67 -11.24 -10.50 -2.64
N THR A 68 -11.49 -11.80 -2.64
CA THR A 68 -10.79 -12.73 -3.53
C THR A 68 -10.86 -12.31 -5.00
N TRP A 69 -12.03 -11.87 -5.48
CA TRP A 69 -12.18 -11.41 -6.86
C TRP A 69 -11.34 -10.16 -7.16
N GLN A 70 -11.24 -9.21 -6.20
CA GLN A 70 -10.39 -8.03 -6.33
C GLN A 70 -8.90 -8.40 -6.31
N LEU A 71 -8.50 -9.34 -5.44
CA LEU A 71 -7.13 -9.85 -5.40
C LEU A 71 -6.74 -10.51 -6.73
N LEU A 72 -7.65 -11.30 -7.31
CA LEU A 72 -7.43 -11.92 -8.61
C LEU A 72 -7.34 -10.89 -9.73
N LEU A 73 -8.27 -9.94 -9.77
CA LEU A 73 -8.30 -8.88 -10.79
C LEU A 73 -7.06 -7.99 -10.73
N ASN A 74 -6.62 -7.62 -9.52
CA ASN A 74 -5.48 -6.74 -9.33
C ASN A 74 -4.14 -7.50 -9.28
N SER A 75 -4.13 -8.83 -9.31
CA SER A 75 -2.91 -9.64 -9.15
C SER A 75 -1.77 -9.26 -10.12
N PRO A 76 -1.99 -8.92 -11.41
CA PRO A 76 -0.91 -8.50 -12.28
C PRO A 76 -0.23 -7.21 -11.79
N CYS A 77 -1.03 -6.22 -11.38
CA CYS A 77 -0.51 -4.94 -10.86
C CYS A 77 0.17 -5.11 -9.49
N LEU A 78 -0.40 -5.95 -8.62
CA LEU A 78 0.18 -6.26 -7.31
C LEU A 78 1.53 -6.97 -7.44
N LEU A 79 1.64 -7.94 -8.35
CA LEU A 79 2.88 -8.66 -8.63
C LEU A 79 3.92 -7.74 -9.26
N ALA A 80 3.54 -6.95 -10.27
CA ALA A 80 4.42 -5.97 -10.88
C ALA A 80 4.94 -4.95 -9.87
N GLY A 81 4.06 -4.38 -9.03
CA GLY A 81 4.43 -3.45 -7.97
C GLY A 81 5.36 -4.06 -6.92
N THR A 82 5.10 -5.32 -6.53
CA THR A 82 5.97 -6.08 -5.61
C THR A 82 7.35 -6.29 -6.22
N PHE A 83 7.42 -6.66 -7.49
CA PHE A 83 8.68 -6.87 -8.20
C PHE A 83 9.48 -5.57 -8.35
N VAL A 84 8.84 -4.46 -8.72
CA VAL A 84 9.50 -3.15 -8.81
C VAL A 84 10.05 -2.72 -7.45
N LYS A 85 9.27 -2.88 -6.36
CA LYS A 85 9.74 -2.60 -4.99
C LYS A 85 10.92 -3.50 -4.60
N PHE A 86 10.88 -4.78 -4.95
CA PHE A 86 11.99 -5.70 -4.72
C PHE A 86 13.27 -5.22 -5.42
N LEU A 87 13.20 -4.85 -6.70
CA LEU A 87 14.35 -4.35 -7.44
C LEU A 87 14.91 -3.06 -6.83
N PHE A 88 14.01 -2.16 -6.43
CA PHE A 88 14.39 -0.91 -5.76
C PHE A 88 15.15 -1.19 -4.45
N PHE A 89 14.58 -2.02 -3.57
CA PHE A 89 15.23 -2.33 -2.30
C PHE A 89 16.47 -3.21 -2.45
N LYS A 90 16.52 -4.08 -3.47
CA LYS A 90 17.72 -4.83 -3.84
C LYS A 90 18.87 -3.88 -4.19
N LYS A 91 18.60 -2.85 -5.02
CA LYS A 91 19.60 -1.83 -5.38
C LYS A 91 20.08 -1.04 -4.16
N MET A 92 19.24 -0.86 -3.14
CA MET A 92 19.59 -0.18 -1.88
C MET A 92 20.24 -1.08 -0.82
N GLY A 93 20.48 -2.37 -1.11
CA GLY A 93 21.05 -3.32 -0.15
C GLY A 93 20.03 -4.01 0.77
N PHE A 94 18.74 -3.68 0.67
CA PHE A 94 17.67 -4.23 1.53
C PHE A 94 16.82 -5.33 0.85
N GLY A 95 17.30 -5.93 -0.23
CA GLY A 95 16.53 -6.93 -0.97
C GLY A 95 16.15 -8.15 -0.14
N LYS A 96 17.05 -8.63 0.72
CA LYS A 96 16.78 -9.76 1.63
C LYS A 96 15.71 -9.41 2.66
N ASP A 97 15.75 -8.21 3.22
CA ASP A 97 14.78 -7.72 4.20
C ASP A 97 13.39 -7.60 3.58
N TYR A 98 13.31 -7.09 2.33
CA TYR A 98 12.05 -6.99 1.60
C TYR A 98 11.43 -8.37 1.36
N VAL A 99 12.21 -9.35 0.88
CA VAL A 99 11.74 -10.72 0.65
C VAL A 99 11.34 -11.38 1.97
N SER A 100 12.15 -11.22 3.03
CA SER A 100 11.84 -11.75 4.36
C SER A 100 10.51 -11.21 4.88
N GLY A 101 10.28 -9.91 4.79
CA GLY A 101 9.00 -9.30 5.21
C GLY A 101 7.82 -9.78 4.37
N PHE A 102 7.97 -9.87 3.05
CA PHE A 102 6.93 -10.38 2.17
C PHE A 102 6.55 -11.83 2.51
N LEU A 103 7.53 -12.71 2.70
CA LEU A 103 7.30 -14.11 3.08
C LEU A 103 6.69 -14.24 4.48
N GLU A 104 7.13 -13.41 5.43
CA GLU A 104 6.51 -13.33 6.75
C GLU A 104 5.04 -12.95 6.64
N GLY A 105 4.72 -11.93 5.82
CA GLY A 105 3.35 -11.54 5.55
C GLY A 105 2.48 -12.69 5.05
N ILE A 106 2.98 -13.48 4.09
CA ILE A 106 2.26 -14.65 3.57
C ILE A 106 2.07 -15.71 4.65
N ARG A 107 3.10 -16.02 5.43
CA ARG A 107 3.05 -17.08 6.46
C ARG A 107 2.07 -16.79 7.59
N THR A 108 1.89 -15.50 7.90
CA THR A 108 1.05 -15.03 9.01
C THR A 108 -0.31 -14.51 8.55
N LEU A 109 -0.69 -14.70 7.27
CA LEU A 109 -2.01 -14.32 6.75
C LEU A 109 -3.19 -14.91 7.52
N LYS A 110 -3.02 -16.12 8.06
CA LYS A 110 -4.04 -16.80 8.88
C LYS A 110 -4.44 -16.01 10.12
N ASP A 111 -3.53 -15.17 10.62
CA ASP A 111 -3.73 -14.36 11.82
C ASP A 111 -4.42 -13.01 11.48
N CYS A 112 -4.46 -12.66 10.19
CA CYS A 112 -5.11 -11.45 9.71
C CYS A 112 -6.63 -11.59 9.64
N LYS A 113 -7.33 -10.74 10.38
CA LYS A 113 -8.80 -10.65 10.32
C LYS A 113 -9.23 -9.85 9.10
N ARG A 114 -9.85 -10.50 8.13
CA ARG A 114 -10.45 -9.84 6.97
C ARG A 114 -11.65 -9.00 7.38
N VAL A 115 -11.84 -7.89 6.69
CA VAL A 115 -13.06 -7.10 6.83
C VAL A 115 -14.28 -7.99 6.55
N PRO A 116 -15.26 -8.09 7.49
CA PRO A 116 -16.39 -8.99 7.35
C PRO A 116 -17.30 -8.60 6.19
N SER A 117 -18.08 -9.56 5.69
CA SER A 117 -19.12 -9.29 4.70
C SER A 117 -20.34 -8.68 5.37
N PHE A 118 -20.96 -7.69 4.72
CA PHE A 118 -22.22 -7.08 5.16
C PHE A 118 -23.06 -6.63 3.94
N LYS A 119 -24.34 -6.31 4.17
CA LYS A 119 -25.24 -5.86 3.10
C LYS A 119 -24.73 -4.54 2.49
N GLY A 120 -24.67 -4.48 1.16
CA GLY A 120 -24.19 -3.29 0.43
C GLY A 120 -22.68 -3.21 0.27
N ARG A 121 -21.88 -4.11 0.87
CA ARG A 121 -20.44 -4.12 0.73
C ARG A 121 -19.97 -4.29 -0.74
N LEU A 122 -20.66 -5.12 -1.52
CA LEU A 122 -20.26 -5.37 -2.91
C LEU A 122 -20.31 -4.10 -3.77
N GLN A 123 -21.34 -3.27 -3.65
CA GLN A 123 -21.44 -2.01 -4.40
C GLN A 123 -20.27 -1.08 -4.07
N ARG A 124 -19.89 -1.01 -2.79
CA ARG A 124 -18.75 -0.20 -2.34
C ARG A 124 -17.42 -0.74 -2.87
N GLU A 125 -17.24 -2.05 -2.84
CA GLU A 125 -16.06 -2.72 -3.40
C GLU A 125 -15.92 -2.49 -4.91
N ILE A 126 -17.03 -2.48 -5.65
CA ILE A 126 -17.02 -2.13 -7.08
C ILE A 126 -16.59 -0.67 -7.26
N GLY A 127 -17.13 0.26 -6.48
CA GLY A 127 -16.72 1.67 -6.52
C GLY A 127 -15.22 1.84 -6.23
N ILE A 128 -14.74 1.22 -5.15
CA ILE A 128 -13.30 1.22 -4.81
C ILE A 128 -12.46 0.62 -5.93
N GLN A 129 -12.95 -0.46 -6.58
CA GLN A 129 -12.22 -1.08 -7.68
C GLN A 129 -12.09 -0.14 -8.90
N LEU A 130 -13.13 0.60 -9.22
CA LEU A 130 -13.08 1.61 -10.28
C LEU A 130 -12.11 2.73 -9.93
N GLU A 131 -12.08 3.20 -8.68
CA GLU A 131 -11.08 4.17 -8.21
C GLU A 131 -9.65 3.63 -8.28
N LEU A 132 -9.43 2.35 -7.94
CA LEU A 132 -8.11 1.72 -8.06
C LEU A 132 -7.62 1.67 -9.52
N ILE A 133 -8.52 1.35 -10.46
CA ILE A 133 -8.19 1.34 -11.90
C ILE A 133 -7.88 2.75 -12.37
N ALA A 134 -8.75 3.72 -12.07
CA ALA A 134 -8.54 5.12 -12.44
C ALA A 134 -7.26 5.69 -11.84
N GLY A 135 -7.03 5.45 -10.54
CA GLY A 135 -5.82 5.88 -9.84
C GLY A 135 -4.54 5.27 -10.42
N THR A 136 -4.60 4.00 -10.83
CA THR A 136 -3.47 3.32 -11.48
C THR A 136 -3.18 3.96 -12.85
N ALA A 137 -4.20 4.26 -13.65
CA ALA A 137 -4.03 4.92 -14.93
C ALA A 137 -3.42 6.33 -14.78
N VAL A 138 -3.94 7.12 -13.83
CA VAL A 138 -3.40 8.44 -13.49
C VAL A 138 -1.93 8.34 -13.02
N TYR A 139 -1.62 7.37 -12.18
CA TYR A 139 -0.25 7.17 -11.69
C TYR A 139 0.72 6.87 -12.85
N ILE A 140 0.34 5.97 -13.76
CA ILE A 140 1.16 5.62 -14.94
C ILE A 140 1.37 6.85 -15.83
N TYR A 141 0.31 7.61 -16.10
CA TYR A 141 0.38 8.83 -16.88
C TYR A 141 1.33 9.86 -16.26
N GLU A 142 1.15 10.16 -14.97
CA GLU A 142 1.99 11.13 -14.25
C GLU A 142 3.45 10.66 -14.14
N PHE A 143 3.67 9.36 -13.95
CA PHE A 143 5.01 8.78 -13.94
C PHE A 143 5.69 8.96 -15.29
N SER A 144 5.00 8.63 -16.38
CA SER A 144 5.52 8.77 -17.74
C SER A 144 5.84 10.22 -18.08
N ARG A 145 4.95 11.15 -17.73
CA ARG A 145 5.15 12.60 -17.88
C ARG A 145 6.40 13.09 -17.15
N ARG A 146 6.59 12.66 -15.89
CA ARG A 146 7.78 13.02 -15.09
C ARG A 146 9.07 12.46 -15.67
N GLN A 147 9.05 11.25 -16.23
CA GLN A 147 10.22 10.70 -16.90
C GLN A 147 10.54 11.46 -18.19
N ALA A 148 9.56 11.75 -19.04
CA ALA A 148 9.74 12.55 -20.25
C ALA A 148 10.33 13.93 -19.96
N ALA A 149 9.85 14.63 -18.93
CA ALA A 149 10.39 15.91 -18.50
C ALA A 149 11.88 15.84 -18.06
N LYS A 150 12.28 14.73 -17.40
CA LYS A 150 13.70 14.53 -17.01
C LYS A 150 14.61 14.27 -18.21
N PHE A 151 14.12 13.62 -19.27
CA PHE A 151 14.89 13.39 -20.49
C PHE A 151 14.99 14.67 -21.32
N GLY A 152 13.90 15.45 -21.46
CA GLY A 152 13.91 16.72 -22.18
C GLY A 152 14.76 17.83 -21.52
N ALA A 153 14.99 17.76 -20.19
CA ALA A 153 15.85 18.71 -19.48
C ALA A 153 17.35 18.36 -19.55
N LYS A 154 17.70 17.20 -20.14
CA LYS A 154 19.09 16.76 -20.33
C LYS A 154 19.57 16.87 -21.78
N ALA A 155 18.69 17.22 -22.70
CA ALA A 155 18.99 17.55 -24.09
C ALA A 155 19.13 19.07 -24.28
#